data_0e6dd2b34f6e111e2cbd3ca42d7d1b0a
#
_entry.id   0e6dd2b34f6e111e2cbd3ca42d7d1b0a
#
_cell.length_a   1.000
_cell.length_b   1.000
_cell.length_c   1.000
_cell.angle_alpha   90.00
_cell.angle_beta   90.00
_cell.angle_gamma   90.00
#
_symmetry.space_group_name_H-M   'P 1'
#
loop_
_entity.id
_entity.type
_entity.pdbx_description
1 polymer ?
#
loop_
_entity_poly.entity_id
_entity_poly.type
_entity_poly.pdbx_seq_one_letter_code
_entity_poly.pdbx_strand_id
1 'polypeptide(L)'
;ASLTGSGKHPAAARLNPVSRGPQFITVSLIIALLGTAWYGWQYYERWQTEKAAQAAVARQATEERITPPWPGLPETDAFIRGCADIWTSLPLSAAGWRYSLAECSTDGGSGNLRASYTNTAGATVTDFILRISDMTDSRPFIVMPEGKTGGIGLPVTFRLSENAVTVDALPETAVLQERLTSLAQSMQLKLDWQEVNNSVTDENGQIIQPPWKEYDLQIQTTLPAHHLAERLKEPSVRFISVTRQLENGRFHYQFTGKYYAR
;
A
#
# COMPACT_ATOMS: atom_id res chain seq x y z
N ALA A 1 -56.99 -83.23 -71.64
CA ALA A 1 -55.78 -82.70 -72.27
C ALA A 1 -54.98 -81.82 -71.32
N SER A 2 -53.83 -82.30 -71.14
CA SER A 2 -52.69 -81.78 -70.37
C SER A 2 -52.30 -80.34 -70.66
N LEU A 3 -51.80 -79.66 -69.67
CA LEU A 3 -50.56 -78.90 -69.83
C LEU A 3 -49.99 -78.50 -68.48
N THR A 4 -48.86 -79.00 -68.21
CA THR A 4 -47.94 -78.69 -67.13
C THR A 4 -47.30 -77.27 -67.31
N GLY A 5 -47.32 -76.48 -66.33
CA GLY A 5 -46.55 -75.26 -66.32
C GLY A 5 -45.66 -75.14 -65.06
N SER A 6 -44.40 -75.40 -65.27
CA SER A 6 -43.34 -75.34 -64.31
C SER A 6 -43.03 -73.82 -63.98
N GLY A 7 -43.36 -73.39 -62.80
CA GLY A 7 -42.96 -72.08 -62.35
C GLY A 7 -41.62 -72.14 -61.63
N LYS A 8 -40.60 -71.53 -62.17
CA LYS A 8 -39.30 -71.30 -61.54
C LYS A 8 -39.44 -70.16 -60.47
N HIS A 9 -39.19 -70.52 -59.26
CA HIS A 9 -39.04 -69.54 -58.21
C HIS A 9 -37.71 -68.74 -58.41
N PRO A 10 -37.71 -67.42 -58.38
CA PRO A 10 -36.46 -66.68 -58.35
C PRO A 10 -35.81 -66.78 -56.96
N ALA A 11 -34.54 -67.14 -57.01
CA ALA A 11 -33.71 -67.21 -55.81
C ALA A 11 -33.69 -65.86 -55.12
N ALA A 12 -34.14 -65.81 -53.86
CA ALA A 12 -33.97 -64.64 -52.99
C ALA A 12 -32.48 -64.34 -52.80
N ALA A 13 -32.06 -63.25 -53.35
CA ALA A 13 -30.72 -62.69 -53.06
C ALA A 13 -30.59 -62.41 -51.57
N ARG A 14 -29.78 -63.21 -50.91
CA ARG A 14 -29.36 -62.93 -49.53
C ARG A 14 -28.50 -61.68 -49.55
N LEU A 15 -29.08 -60.55 -49.07
CA LEU A 15 -28.33 -59.33 -48.71
C LEU A 15 -27.48 -59.69 -47.50
N ASN A 16 -26.18 -59.85 -47.73
CA ASN A 16 -25.25 -59.89 -46.58
C ASN A 16 -25.32 -58.63 -45.80
N PRO A 17 -25.55 -58.70 -44.51
CA PRO A 17 -25.46 -57.45 -43.63
C PRO A 17 -24.01 -57.02 -43.64
N VAL A 18 -23.74 -55.90 -44.30
CA VAL A 18 -22.45 -55.23 -44.21
C VAL A 18 -22.22 -54.90 -42.70
N SER A 19 -21.28 -55.58 -42.07
CA SER A 19 -20.92 -55.37 -40.70
C SER A 19 -20.31 -53.95 -40.53
N ARG A 20 -21.16 -53.00 -40.22
CA ARG A 20 -20.74 -51.61 -39.93
C ARG A 20 -20.10 -51.44 -38.54
N GLY A 21 -19.95 -52.50 -37.76
CA GLY A 21 -19.44 -52.49 -36.39
C GLY A 21 -18.02 -51.91 -36.24
N PRO A 22 -16.99 -52.35 -36.99
CA PRO A 22 -15.63 -51.88 -36.79
C PRO A 22 -15.42 -50.42 -37.21
N GLN A 23 -16.20 -49.91 -38.16
CA GLN A 23 -16.08 -48.53 -38.64
C GLN A 23 -16.63 -47.51 -37.61
N PHE A 24 -17.70 -47.82 -36.89
CA PHE A 24 -18.24 -46.96 -35.83
C PHE A 24 -17.31 -46.89 -34.62
N ILE A 25 -16.65 -48.02 -34.28
CA ILE A 25 -15.69 -48.06 -33.18
C ILE A 25 -14.46 -47.19 -33.48
N THR A 26 -13.92 -47.26 -34.70
CA THR A 26 -12.78 -46.45 -35.13
C THR A 26 -13.10 -44.95 -35.18
N VAL A 27 -14.27 -44.58 -35.68
CA VAL A 27 -14.69 -43.16 -35.70
C VAL A 27 -14.91 -42.63 -34.30
N SER A 28 -15.52 -43.39 -33.40
CA SER A 28 -15.71 -43.00 -31.99
C SER A 28 -14.38 -42.82 -31.23
N LEU A 29 -13.39 -43.70 -31.51
CA LEU A 29 -12.05 -43.61 -30.93
C LEU A 29 -11.31 -42.35 -31.42
N ILE A 30 -11.42 -42.00 -32.68
CA ILE A 30 -10.81 -40.79 -33.26
C ILE A 30 -11.43 -39.55 -32.67
N ILE A 31 -12.75 -39.50 -32.52
CA ILE A 31 -13.45 -38.35 -31.87
C ILE A 31 -13.04 -38.21 -30.40
N ALA A 32 -12.94 -39.32 -29.67
CA ALA A 32 -12.49 -39.31 -28.29
C ALA A 32 -11.03 -38.82 -28.16
N LEU A 33 -10.13 -39.24 -29.03
CA LEU A 33 -8.74 -38.79 -29.06
C LEU A 33 -8.63 -37.33 -29.46
N LEU A 34 -9.39 -36.83 -30.40
CA LEU A 34 -9.42 -35.43 -30.76
C LEU A 34 -10.02 -34.58 -29.65
N GLY A 35 -11.05 -35.07 -28.97
CA GLY A 35 -11.64 -34.41 -27.82
C GLY A 35 -10.67 -34.28 -26.61
N THR A 36 -9.94 -35.37 -26.31
CA THR A 36 -8.93 -35.35 -25.26
C THR A 36 -7.73 -34.48 -25.61
N ALA A 37 -7.28 -34.50 -26.87
CA ALA A 37 -6.22 -33.61 -27.33
C ALA A 37 -6.63 -32.16 -27.30
N TRP A 38 -7.86 -31.83 -27.72
CA TRP A 38 -8.43 -30.47 -27.62
C TRP A 38 -8.55 -29.99 -26.17
N TYR A 39 -9.07 -30.83 -25.30
CA TYR A 39 -9.21 -30.49 -23.87
C TYR A 39 -7.85 -30.32 -23.20
N GLY A 40 -6.90 -31.22 -23.52
CA GLY A 40 -5.51 -31.12 -23.06
C GLY A 40 -4.82 -29.83 -23.54
N TRP A 41 -5.06 -29.44 -24.80
CA TRP A 41 -4.53 -28.21 -25.35
C TRP A 41 -5.12 -26.98 -24.66
N GLN A 42 -6.43 -26.92 -24.46
CA GLN A 42 -7.07 -25.83 -23.72
C GLN A 42 -6.60 -25.73 -22.26
N TYR A 43 -6.43 -26.86 -21.60
CA TYR A 43 -5.89 -26.91 -20.25
C TYR A 43 -4.45 -26.40 -20.21
N TYR A 44 -3.63 -26.80 -21.16
CA TYR A 44 -2.25 -26.35 -21.29
C TYR A 44 -2.15 -24.85 -21.58
N GLU A 45 -2.98 -24.29 -22.45
CA GLU A 45 -3.04 -22.85 -22.71
C GLU A 45 -3.46 -22.07 -21.46
N ARG A 46 -4.47 -22.51 -20.74
CA ARG A 46 -4.89 -21.88 -19.48
C ARG A 46 -3.77 -21.93 -18.44
N TRP A 47 -3.11 -23.03 -18.29
CA TRP A 47 -2.00 -23.18 -17.37
C TRP A 47 -0.81 -22.27 -17.74
N GLN A 48 -0.51 -22.14 -19.03
CA GLN A 48 0.52 -21.23 -19.54
C GLN A 48 0.14 -19.76 -19.28
N THR A 49 -1.11 -19.38 -19.53
CA THR A 49 -1.58 -18.01 -19.27
C THR A 49 -1.62 -17.68 -17.79
N GLU A 50 -2.02 -18.61 -16.93
CA GLU A 50 -1.98 -18.43 -15.48
C GLU A 50 -0.54 -18.28 -14.97
N LYS A 51 0.39 -19.10 -15.43
CA LYS A 51 1.82 -18.95 -15.09
C LYS A 51 2.40 -17.64 -15.58
N ALA A 52 2.07 -17.22 -16.80
CA ALA A 52 2.52 -15.94 -17.35
C ALA A 52 1.95 -14.76 -16.54
N ALA A 53 0.68 -14.84 -16.13
CA ALA A 53 0.05 -13.82 -15.28
C ALA A 53 0.70 -13.75 -13.89
N GLN A 54 0.97 -14.92 -13.27
CA GLN A 54 1.66 -14.96 -11.97
C GLN A 54 3.09 -14.41 -12.07
N ALA A 55 3.82 -14.75 -13.15
CA ALA A 55 5.15 -14.22 -13.40
C ALA A 55 5.12 -12.69 -13.64
N ALA A 56 4.11 -12.19 -14.37
CA ALA A 56 3.94 -10.75 -14.58
C ALA A 56 3.67 -10.00 -13.28
N VAL A 57 2.79 -10.54 -12.42
CA VAL A 57 2.50 -9.97 -11.09
C VAL A 57 3.76 -9.99 -10.21
N ALA A 58 4.51 -11.09 -10.22
CA ALA A 58 5.75 -11.18 -9.46
C ALA A 58 6.82 -10.20 -9.96
N ARG A 59 6.95 -10.01 -11.28
CA ARG A 59 7.85 -8.99 -11.87
C ARG A 59 7.45 -7.59 -11.47
N GLN A 60 6.17 -7.25 -11.59
CA GLN A 60 5.67 -5.95 -11.20
C GLN A 60 5.90 -5.67 -9.71
N ALA A 61 5.63 -6.64 -8.84
CA ALA A 61 5.91 -6.52 -7.42
C ALA A 61 7.41 -6.37 -7.11
N THR A 62 8.28 -7.00 -7.90
CA THR A 62 9.74 -6.87 -7.79
C THR A 62 10.20 -5.49 -8.26
N GLU A 63 9.70 -5.00 -9.39
CA GLU A 63 10.00 -3.67 -9.92
C GLU A 63 9.53 -2.57 -8.97
N GLU A 64 8.33 -2.68 -8.40
CA GLU A 64 7.82 -1.75 -7.39
C GLU A 64 8.73 -1.68 -6.16
N ARG A 65 9.30 -2.80 -5.73
CA ARG A 65 10.20 -2.85 -4.58
C ARG A 65 11.61 -2.36 -4.87
N ILE A 66 12.08 -2.46 -6.12
CA ILE A 66 13.37 -1.93 -6.56
C ILE A 66 13.26 -0.43 -6.89
N THR A 67 12.05 0.08 -7.10
CA THR A 67 11.82 1.51 -7.30
C THR A 67 12.05 2.27 -6.00
N PRO A 68 12.83 3.36 -6.02
CA PRO A 68 13.05 4.19 -4.84
C PRO A 68 11.73 4.67 -4.22
N PRO A 69 11.49 4.45 -2.93
CA PRO A 69 10.21 4.81 -2.30
C PRO A 69 10.11 6.30 -1.95
N TRP A 70 11.23 7.00 -1.78
CA TRP A 70 11.23 8.38 -1.29
C TRP A 70 10.64 9.43 -2.24
N PRO A 71 10.62 9.28 -3.58
CA PRO A 71 9.89 10.23 -4.43
C PRO A 71 8.38 10.26 -4.18
N GLY A 72 7.82 9.17 -3.72
CA GLY A 72 6.41 9.06 -3.36
C GLY A 72 6.07 9.63 -1.97
N LEU A 73 7.05 10.10 -1.20
CA LEU A 73 6.86 10.66 0.13
C LEU A 73 7.14 12.17 0.12
N PRO A 74 6.44 12.97 0.94
CA PRO A 74 6.69 14.40 1.05
C PRO A 74 8.08 14.66 1.62
N GLU A 75 8.69 15.77 1.23
CA GLU A 75 9.88 16.27 1.89
C GLU A 75 9.57 16.61 3.35
N THR A 76 10.58 16.53 4.20
CA THR A 76 10.47 16.80 5.64
C THR A 76 9.80 18.15 5.94
N ASP A 77 10.22 19.22 5.25
CA ASP A 77 9.64 20.55 5.43
C ASP A 77 8.16 20.59 5.02
N ALA A 78 7.81 20.01 3.87
CA ALA A 78 6.44 19.94 3.38
C ALA A 78 5.54 19.11 4.30
N PHE A 79 6.05 18.00 4.84
CA PHE A 79 5.33 17.17 5.81
C PHE A 79 5.05 17.94 7.10
N ILE A 80 6.08 18.53 7.70
CA ILE A 80 5.92 19.26 8.99
C ILE A 80 5.00 20.46 8.83
N ARG A 81 5.16 21.26 7.77
CA ARG A 81 4.29 22.42 7.51
C ARG A 81 2.85 22.01 7.25
N GLY A 82 2.63 20.97 6.45
CA GLY A 82 1.29 20.46 6.17
C GLY A 82 0.55 20.01 7.43
N CYS A 83 1.23 19.34 8.36
CA CYS A 83 0.68 18.97 9.65
C CYS A 83 0.50 20.19 10.56
N ALA A 84 1.49 21.08 10.63
CA ALA A 84 1.49 22.23 11.51
C ALA A 84 0.39 23.24 11.16
N ASP A 85 0.10 23.46 9.89
CA ASP A 85 -0.98 24.34 9.43
C ASP A 85 -2.35 23.92 9.98
N ILE A 86 -2.52 22.63 10.24
CA ILE A 86 -3.78 22.13 10.79
C ILE A 86 -3.75 22.14 12.30
N TRP A 87 -2.75 21.56 12.95
CA TRP A 87 -2.75 21.43 14.40
C TRP A 87 -2.62 22.76 15.14
N THR A 88 -2.02 23.80 14.53
CA THR A 88 -1.98 25.15 15.11
C THR A 88 -3.35 25.81 15.12
N SER A 89 -4.26 25.43 14.23
CA SER A 89 -5.65 25.92 14.21
C SER A 89 -6.56 25.18 15.19
N LEU A 90 -6.12 24.04 15.75
CA LEU A 90 -6.92 23.26 16.68
C LEU A 90 -6.91 23.90 18.07
N PRO A 91 -8.09 24.02 18.74
CA PRO A 91 -8.15 24.55 20.07
C PRO A 91 -7.55 23.59 21.09
N LEU A 92 -6.88 24.13 22.12
CA LEU A 92 -6.41 23.34 23.27
C LEU A 92 -7.57 22.96 24.19
N SER A 93 -8.63 23.76 24.19
CA SER A 93 -9.88 23.47 24.89
C SER A 93 -11.06 23.99 24.10
N ALA A 94 -12.15 23.28 24.08
CA ALA A 94 -13.39 23.66 23.40
C ALA A 94 -14.60 23.07 24.13
N ALA A 95 -15.47 23.94 24.70
CA ALA A 95 -16.74 23.57 25.32
C ALA A 95 -16.63 22.37 26.31
N GLY A 96 -15.62 22.36 27.17
CA GLY A 96 -15.40 21.31 28.18
C GLY A 96 -14.59 20.11 27.67
N TRP A 97 -14.11 20.17 26.43
CA TRP A 97 -13.20 19.20 25.85
C TRP A 97 -11.77 19.74 25.90
N ARG A 98 -10.81 18.91 26.28
CA ARG A 98 -9.40 19.25 26.31
C ARG A 98 -8.63 18.44 25.28
N TYR A 99 -7.80 19.14 24.52
CA TYR A 99 -6.84 18.51 23.62
C TYR A 99 -5.88 17.59 24.39
N SER A 100 -5.65 16.40 23.89
CA SER A 100 -4.65 15.47 24.42
C SER A 100 -3.55 15.15 23.43
N LEU A 101 -3.93 14.82 22.21
CA LEU A 101 -3.04 14.22 21.22
C LEU A 101 -3.50 14.62 19.82
N ALA A 102 -2.56 14.87 18.90
CA ALA A 102 -2.80 14.83 17.48
C ALA A 102 -1.77 13.93 16.78
N GLU A 103 -2.23 13.11 15.89
CA GLU A 103 -1.41 12.28 15.02
C GLU A 103 -1.62 12.71 13.57
N CYS A 104 -0.54 13.03 12.88
CA CYS A 104 -0.54 13.39 11.47
C CYS A 104 0.26 12.33 10.71
N SER A 105 -0.33 11.74 9.70
CA SER A 105 0.31 10.70 8.89
C SER A 105 0.16 10.97 7.41
N THR A 106 1.08 10.46 6.62
CA THR A 106 1.05 10.55 5.16
C THR A 106 0.82 9.21 4.50
N ASP A 107 0.08 9.25 3.39
CA ASP A 107 0.00 8.20 2.39
C ASP A 107 0.36 8.84 1.03
N GLY A 108 1.67 9.05 0.83
CA GLY A 108 2.18 9.79 -0.34
C GLY A 108 1.83 11.28 -0.31
N GLY A 109 1.17 11.79 -1.35
CA GLY A 109 0.77 13.19 -1.45
C GLY A 109 -0.46 13.58 -0.63
N SER A 110 -1.15 12.61 -0.04
CA SER A 110 -2.28 12.81 0.84
C SER A 110 -1.98 12.27 2.24
N GLY A 111 -2.80 12.63 3.20
CA GLY A 111 -2.66 12.16 4.57
C GLY A 111 -3.86 12.53 5.41
N ASN A 112 -3.73 12.27 6.68
CA ASN A 112 -4.78 12.47 7.66
C ASN A 112 -4.17 12.99 8.97
N LEU A 113 -4.82 13.98 9.55
CA LEU A 113 -4.55 14.41 10.91
C LEU A 113 -5.72 14.00 11.79
N ARG A 114 -5.44 13.25 12.85
CA ARG A 114 -6.41 12.83 13.87
C ARG A 114 -6.07 13.52 15.18
N ALA A 115 -6.99 14.32 15.70
CA ALA A 115 -6.84 14.93 17.00
C ALA A 115 -7.78 14.29 18.01
N SER A 116 -7.29 14.01 19.20
CA SER A 116 -8.05 13.41 20.30
C SER A 116 -8.26 14.44 21.41
N TYR A 117 -9.47 14.48 21.92
CA TYR A 117 -9.91 15.35 23.00
C TYR A 117 -10.54 14.51 24.11
N THR A 118 -10.30 14.94 25.35
CA THR A 118 -10.89 14.31 26.53
C THR A 118 -11.99 15.21 27.08
N ASN A 119 -13.16 14.63 27.32
CA ASN A 119 -14.26 15.33 27.96
C ASN A 119 -14.03 15.42 29.48
N THR A 120 -13.92 16.64 29.99
CA THR A 120 -13.60 16.89 31.40
C THR A 120 -14.80 17.32 32.27
N ALA A 121 -15.93 17.68 31.64
CA ALA A 121 -17.02 18.37 32.35
C ALA A 121 -18.43 17.90 31.93
N GLY A 122 -18.59 16.72 31.39
CA GLY A 122 -19.90 16.23 30.89
C GLY A 122 -20.44 17.06 29.71
N ALA A 123 -19.53 17.69 28.93
CA ALA A 123 -19.87 18.45 27.75
C ALA A 123 -20.49 17.57 26.66
N THR A 124 -21.38 18.15 25.85
CA THR A 124 -22.05 17.41 24.78
C THR A 124 -21.14 17.32 23.54
N VAL A 125 -21.32 16.26 22.76
CA VAL A 125 -20.64 16.12 21.46
C VAL A 125 -21.09 17.22 20.50
N THR A 126 -22.33 17.66 20.59
CA THR A 126 -22.87 18.73 19.73
C THR A 126 -22.14 20.06 19.97
N ASP A 127 -21.89 20.45 21.22
CA ASP A 127 -21.15 21.66 21.55
C ASP A 127 -19.71 21.60 21.03
N PHE A 128 -19.09 20.41 21.10
CA PHE A 128 -17.77 20.17 20.54
C PHE A 128 -17.75 20.34 19.02
N ILE A 129 -18.71 19.71 18.31
CA ILE A 129 -18.83 19.79 16.85
C ILE A 129 -19.00 21.24 16.40
N LEU A 130 -19.89 22.00 17.04
CA LEU A 130 -20.13 23.40 16.70
C LEU A 130 -18.87 24.25 16.89
N ARG A 131 -18.17 24.04 18.00
CA ARG A 131 -16.94 24.78 18.29
C ARG A 131 -15.82 24.46 17.33
N ILE A 132 -15.62 23.21 17.00
CA ILE A 132 -14.62 22.78 16.02
C ILE A 132 -14.99 23.26 14.61
N SER A 133 -16.25 23.23 14.24
CA SER A 133 -16.72 23.75 12.96
C SER A 133 -16.37 25.22 12.76
N ASP A 134 -16.58 26.03 13.79
CA ASP A 134 -16.23 27.46 13.76
C ASP A 134 -14.73 27.70 13.60
N MET A 135 -13.89 26.79 14.11
CA MET A 135 -12.44 26.96 14.12
C MET A 135 -11.72 26.32 12.93
N THR A 136 -12.30 25.29 12.31
CA THR A 136 -11.72 24.60 11.15
C THR A 136 -12.02 25.26 9.82
N ASP A 137 -12.83 26.30 9.81
CA ASP A 137 -13.13 27.15 8.66
C ASP A 137 -13.40 26.35 7.36
N SER A 138 -14.57 25.73 7.30
CA SER A 138 -15.06 24.98 6.14
C SER A 138 -14.23 23.76 5.68
N ARG A 139 -13.23 23.33 6.45
CA ARG A 139 -12.52 22.09 6.16
C ARG A 139 -13.40 20.88 6.49
N PRO A 140 -13.44 19.87 5.61
CA PRO A 140 -14.16 18.64 5.92
C PRO A 140 -13.51 17.93 7.11
N PHE A 141 -14.31 17.54 8.09
CA PHE A 141 -13.83 16.80 9.26
C PHE A 141 -14.83 15.70 9.66
N ILE A 142 -14.31 14.69 10.34
CA ILE A 142 -15.09 13.61 10.90
C ILE A 142 -14.92 13.62 12.40
N VAL A 143 -16.02 13.63 13.14
CA VAL A 143 -16.01 13.47 14.59
C VAL A 143 -16.27 12.03 14.95
N MET A 144 -15.39 11.43 15.74
CA MET A 144 -15.51 10.06 16.23
C MET A 144 -15.63 10.09 17.76
N PRO A 145 -16.85 10.03 18.32
CA PRO A 145 -17.01 9.94 19.77
C PRO A 145 -16.66 8.54 20.26
N GLU A 146 -15.77 8.43 21.24
CA GLU A 146 -15.41 7.19 21.91
C GLU A 146 -15.57 7.35 23.42
N GLY A 147 -16.78 7.18 23.92
CA GLY A 147 -17.05 7.30 25.36
C GLY A 147 -16.75 8.69 25.92
N LYS A 148 -15.72 8.80 26.81
CA LYS A 148 -15.25 10.08 27.37
C LYS A 148 -14.23 10.79 26.50
N THR A 149 -13.85 10.21 25.36
CA THR A 149 -12.92 10.77 24.40
C THR A 149 -13.66 11.12 23.12
N GLY A 150 -13.21 12.15 22.43
CA GLY A 150 -13.68 12.53 21.11
C GLY A 150 -12.50 12.68 20.17
N GLY A 151 -12.67 12.21 18.95
CA GLY A 151 -11.68 12.36 17.89
C GLY A 151 -12.20 13.23 16.77
N ILE A 152 -11.31 14.00 16.16
CA ILE A 152 -11.55 14.72 14.91
C ILE A 152 -10.53 14.28 13.87
N GLY A 153 -10.99 13.94 12.67
CA GLY A 153 -10.15 13.61 11.52
C GLY A 153 -10.22 14.72 10.49
N LEU A 154 -9.07 15.17 10.02
CA LEU A 154 -8.92 16.22 9.02
C LEU A 154 -8.01 15.71 7.88
N PRO A 155 -8.41 15.85 6.61
CA PRO A 155 -7.53 15.52 5.50
C PRO A 155 -6.37 16.51 5.41
N VAL A 156 -5.21 16.00 5.03
CA VAL A 156 -3.99 16.78 4.78
C VAL A 156 -3.51 16.50 3.38
N THR A 157 -3.06 17.53 2.68
CA THR A 157 -2.40 17.39 1.39
C THR A 157 -0.95 17.81 1.52
N PHE A 158 -0.04 16.97 1.03
CA PHE A 158 1.39 17.22 1.06
C PHE A 158 1.92 17.49 -0.34
N ARG A 159 2.81 18.46 -0.43
CA ARG A 159 3.55 18.70 -1.66
C ARG A 159 4.66 17.66 -1.78
N LEU A 160 4.65 16.90 -2.88
CA LEU A 160 5.75 16.02 -3.23
C LEU A 160 6.85 16.81 -3.95
N SER A 161 8.09 16.35 -3.82
CA SER A 161 9.22 16.97 -4.51
C SER A 161 9.18 16.61 -5.99
N GLU A 162 9.31 17.63 -6.86
CA GLU A 162 9.47 17.43 -8.29
C GLU A 162 10.87 16.88 -8.64
N ASN A 163 11.88 17.22 -7.82
CA ASN A 163 13.27 16.84 -7.98
C ASN A 163 13.71 15.92 -6.86
N ALA A 164 13.27 14.67 -6.90
CA ALA A 164 13.68 13.68 -5.91
C ALA A 164 15.19 13.36 -6.04
N VAL A 165 15.84 13.16 -4.90
CA VAL A 165 17.23 12.70 -4.85
C VAL A 165 17.37 11.39 -5.61
N THR A 166 18.35 11.31 -6.50
CA THR A 166 18.69 10.06 -7.20
C THR A 166 19.47 9.13 -6.27
N VAL A 167 19.47 7.84 -6.58
CA VAL A 167 20.21 6.83 -5.81
C VAL A 167 21.69 7.22 -5.68
N ASP A 168 22.31 7.69 -6.77
CA ASP A 168 23.72 8.05 -6.78
C ASP A 168 24.05 9.28 -5.92
N ALA A 169 23.06 10.12 -5.67
CA ALA A 169 23.19 11.32 -4.84
C ALA A 169 22.89 11.07 -3.36
N LEU A 170 22.51 9.84 -2.99
CA LEU A 170 22.32 9.49 -1.58
C LEU A 170 23.63 9.60 -0.80
N PRO A 171 23.61 10.10 0.43
CA PRO A 171 24.78 10.12 1.29
C PRO A 171 25.18 8.70 1.70
N GLU A 172 26.46 8.53 2.01
CA GLU A 172 26.90 7.30 2.67
C GLU A 172 26.30 7.17 4.08
N THR A 173 25.99 5.95 4.49
CA THR A 173 25.34 5.66 5.76
C THR A 173 26.05 6.34 6.94
N ALA A 174 27.39 6.18 7.03
CA ALA A 174 28.16 6.74 8.14
C ALA A 174 28.10 8.28 8.18
N VAL A 175 28.15 8.93 7.03
CA VAL A 175 28.08 10.40 6.89
C VAL A 175 26.71 10.92 7.32
N LEU A 176 25.64 10.25 6.89
CA LEU A 176 24.28 10.65 7.26
C LEU A 176 24.03 10.46 8.75
N GLN A 177 24.46 9.33 9.32
CA GLN A 177 24.32 9.05 10.75
C GLN A 177 25.10 10.05 11.61
N GLU A 178 26.30 10.45 11.20
CA GLU A 178 27.07 11.49 11.88
C GLU A 178 26.34 12.84 11.87
N ARG A 179 25.80 13.25 10.72
CA ARG A 179 25.00 14.49 10.60
C ARG A 179 23.77 14.46 11.47
N LEU A 180 23.02 13.37 11.47
CA LEU A 180 21.83 13.20 12.29
C LEU A 180 22.18 13.22 13.78
N THR A 181 23.25 12.55 14.17
CA THR A 181 23.74 12.55 15.58
C THR A 181 24.16 13.95 16.01
N SER A 182 24.89 14.67 15.18
CA SER A 182 25.30 16.06 15.47
C SER A 182 24.10 17.00 15.58
N LEU A 183 23.11 16.82 14.72
CA LEU A 183 21.85 17.56 14.80
C LEU A 183 21.12 17.27 16.10
N ALA A 184 21.00 16.00 16.46
CA ALA A 184 20.33 15.56 17.68
C ALA A 184 21.01 16.15 18.92
N GLN A 185 22.33 16.17 18.97
CA GLN A 185 23.09 16.78 20.06
C GLN A 185 22.85 18.31 20.13
N SER A 186 22.95 19.00 18.99
CA SER A 186 22.78 20.47 18.95
C SER A 186 21.38 20.94 19.31
N MET A 187 20.34 20.14 19.03
CA MET A 187 18.94 20.44 19.28
C MET A 187 18.38 19.72 20.51
N GLN A 188 19.18 18.93 21.21
CA GLN A 188 18.75 18.10 22.33
C GLN A 188 17.58 17.16 21.97
N LEU A 189 17.65 16.58 20.78
CA LEU A 189 16.68 15.59 20.30
C LEU A 189 17.05 14.21 20.83
N LYS A 190 16.03 13.39 21.09
CA LYS A 190 16.23 11.95 21.22
C LYS A 190 16.04 11.31 19.84
N LEU A 191 17.09 10.65 19.37
CA LEU A 191 17.16 10.05 18.05
C LEU A 191 17.39 8.56 18.19
N ASP A 192 16.64 7.77 17.43
CA ASP A 192 16.82 6.32 17.31
C ASP A 192 16.61 5.89 15.86
N TRP A 193 17.39 4.90 15.41
CA TRP A 193 17.24 4.31 14.08
C TRP A 193 17.53 2.82 14.09
N GLN A 194 16.90 2.12 13.14
CA GLN A 194 17.09 0.70 12.93
C GLN A 194 17.17 0.40 11.43
N GLU A 195 18.19 -0.39 11.03
CA GLU A 195 18.29 -0.85 9.65
C GLU A 195 17.13 -1.80 9.30
N VAL A 196 16.52 -1.56 8.14
CA VAL A 196 15.43 -2.39 7.61
C VAL A 196 16.02 -3.28 6.52
N ASN A 197 15.69 -4.57 6.55
CA ASN A 197 16.01 -5.45 5.45
C ASN A 197 15.09 -5.12 4.26
N ASN A 198 15.64 -4.44 3.26
CA ASN A 198 14.95 -4.06 2.03
C ASN A 198 15.24 -5.01 0.85
N SER A 199 15.85 -6.17 1.10
CA SER A 199 16.08 -7.17 0.07
C SER A 199 14.78 -7.69 -0.52
N VAL A 200 14.79 -7.97 -1.83
CA VAL A 200 13.64 -8.45 -2.60
C VAL A 200 14.00 -9.80 -3.19
N THR A 201 13.07 -10.73 -3.16
CA THR A 201 13.22 -12.00 -3.86
C THR A 201 12.57 -11.89 -5.24
N ASP A 202 13.33 -12.18 -6.29
CA ASP A 202 12.84 -12.20 -7.66
C ASP A 202 11.97 -13.45 -7.94
N GLU A 203 11.47 -13.55 -9.16
CA GLU A 203 10.63 -14.67 -9.60
C GLU A 203 11.36 -16.02 -9.63
N ASN A 204 12.71 -16.01 -9.62
CA ASN A 204 13.57 -17.20 -9.62
C ASN A 204 14.02 -17.57 -8.21
N GLY A 205 13.55 -16.88 -7.18
CA GLY A 205 13.98 -17.08 -5.79
C GLY A 205 15.32 -16.46 -5.45
N GLN A 206 15.90 -15.62 -6.34
CA GLN A 206 17.13 -14.90 -6.06
C GLN A 206 16.87 -13.67 -5.20
N ILE A 207 17.72 -13.47 -4.20
CA ILE A 207 17.66 -12.29 -3.35
C ILE A 207 18.37 -11.13 -4.06
N ILE A 208 17.64 -10.07 -4.33
CA ILE A 208 18.15 -8.83 -4.91
C ILE A 208 18.23 -7.78 -3.82
N GLN A 209 19.40 -7.15 -3.69
CA GLN A 209 19.61 -6.01 -2.82
C GLN A 209 19.41 -4.72 -3.62
N PRO A 210 18.51 -3.82 -3.22
CA PRO A 210 18.46 -2.49 -3.79
C PRO A 210 19.80 -1.75 -3.60
N PRO A 211 20.16 -0.83 -4.49
CA PRO A 211 21.41 -0.07 -4.39
C PRO A 211 21.39 1.01 -3.28
N TRP A 212 20.46 0.94 -2.36
CA TRP A 212 20.34 1.79 -1.18
C TRP A 212 19.99 0.96 0.05
N LYS A 213 20.34 1.49 1.21
CA LYS A 213 19.90 0.98 2.52
C LYS A 213 18.77 1.83 3.03
N GLU A 214 17.87 1.21 3.77
CA GLU A 214 16.71 1.84 4.40
C GLU A 214 16.81 1.69 5.91
N TYR A 215 16.52 2.76 6.62
CA TYR A 215 16.51 2.80 8.08
C TYR A 215 15.20 3.39 8.57
N ASP A 216 14.57 2.74 9.54
CA ASP A 216 13.50 3.36 10.32
C ASP A 216 14.11 4.41 11.24
N LEU A 217 13.46 5.55 11.34
CA LEU A 217 13.92 6.71 12.10
C LEU A 217 12.84 7.17 13.07
N GLN A 218 13.21 7.38 14.32
CA GLN A 218 12.37 8.01 15.31
C GLN A 218 13.08 9.22 15.93
N ILE A 219 12.38 10.34 16.01
CA ILE A 219 12.86 11.56 16.64
C ILE A 219 11.86 12.03 17.68
N GLN A 220 12.30 12.23 18.91
CA GLN A 220 11.48 12.79 19.98
C GLN A 220 12.04 14.15 20.39
N THR A 221 11.18 15.14 20.54
CA THR A 221 11.56 16.49 20.92
C THR A 221 10.41 17.24 21.60
N THR A 222 10.75 18.22 22.41
CA THR A 222 9.83 19.21 22.97
C THR A 222 9.91 20.56 22.25
N LEU A 223 10.85 20.70 21.32
CA LEU A 223 10.97 21.90 20.50
C LEU A 223 9.82 21.97 19.48
N PRO A 224 9.34 23.17 19.16
CA PRO A 224 8.35 23.34 18.12
C PRO A 224 8.80 22.70 16.80
N ALA A 225 7.87 22.05 16.13
CA ALA A 225 8.17 21.25 14.93
C ALA A 225 8.86 22.03 13.80
N HIS A 226 8.56 23.33 13.66
CA HIS A 226 9.19 24.19 12.65
C HIS A 226 10.71 24.33 12.85
N HIS A 227 11.22 24.29 14.08
CA HIS A 227 12.66 24.29 14.32
C HIS A 227 13.34 23.04 13.75
N LEU A 228 12.69 21.88 13.84
CA LEU A 228 13.20 20.67 13.21
C LEU A 228 13.20 20.81 11.68
N ALA A 229 12.13 21.36 11.11
CA ALA A 229 12.02 21.58 9.67
C ALA A 229 13.11 22.53 9.13
N GLU A 230 13.46 23.56 9.89
CA GLU A 230 14.52 24.52 9.51
C GLU A 230 15.92 23.92 9.56
N ARG A 231 16.15 22.98 10.47
CA ARG A 231 17.48 22.41 10.73
C ARG A 231 17.71 21.08 10.01
N LEU A 232 16.70 20.24 9.90
CA LEU A 232 16.79 18.95 9.23
C LEU A 232 16.56 19.11 7.73
N LYS A 233 17.61 19.45 7.01
CA LYS A 233 17.60 19.64 5.55
C LYS A 233 18.28 18.48 4.83
N GLU A 234 17.90 17.26 5.16
CA GLU A 234 18.42 16.05 4.54
C GLU A 234 17.38 15.47 3.58
N PRO A 235 17.57 15.58 2.25
CA PRO A 235 16.58 15.13 1.27
C PRO A 235 16.30 13.62 1.32
N SER A 236 17.23 12.86 1.89
CA SER A 236 17.10 11.42 2.08
C SER A 236 16.28 11.01 3.31
N VAL A 237 15.88 11.96 4.15
CA VAL A 237 15.01 11.75 5.30
C VAL A 237 13.58 12.06 4.91
N ARG A 238 12.67 11.14 5.22
CA ARG A 238 11.22 11.26 4.94
C ARG A 238 10.44 10.87 6.18
N PHE A 239 9.54 11.73 6.64
CA PHE A 239 8.62 11.39 7.72
C PHE A 239 7.34 10.76 7.18
N ILE A 240 6.83 9.79 7.93
CA ILE A 240 5.59 9.07 7.65
C ILE A 240 4.50 9.52 8.61
N SER A 241 4.85 9.75 9.87
CA SER A 241 3.91 10.22 10.88
C SER A 241 4.59 11.09 11.92
N VAL A 242 3.78 11.93 12.56
CA VAL A 242 4.18 12.69 13.74
C VAL A 242 3.05 12.68 14.76
N THR A 243 3.38 12.43 16.00
CA THR A 243 2.47 12.56 17.14
C THR A 243 2.83 13.81 17.92
N ARG A 244 1.83 14.66 18.18
CA ARG A 244 1.94 15.85 19.00
C ARG A 244 1.08 15.68 20.24
N GLN A 245 1.70 15.44 21.37
CA GLN A 245 1.03 15.21 22.65
C GLN A 245 1.19 16.40 23.58
N LEU A 246 0.13 16.75 24.29
CA LEU A 246 0.17 17.79 25.30
C LEU A 246 0.30 17.17 26.70
N GLU A 247 1.46 17.35 27.33
CA GLU A 247 1.74 16.86 28.68
C GLU A 247 2.22 18.04 29.57
N ASN A 248 1.59 18.21 30.68
CA ASN A 248 1.96 19.25 31.66
C ASN A 248 2.11 20.65 31.04
N GLY A 249 1.27 20.99 30.07
CA GLY A 249 1.28 22.30 29.41
C GLY A 249 2.38 22.46 28.35
N ARG A 250 3.10 21.40 28.02
CA ARG A 250 4.13 21.38 26.97
C ARG A 250 3.79 20.38 25.89
N PHE A 251 4.13 20.70 24.65
CA PHE A 251 4.01 19.76 23.54
C PHE A 251 5.24 18.87 23.46
N HIS A 252 4.98 17.58 23.29
CA HIS A 252 5.96 16.56 22.96
C HIS A 252 5.67 16.08 21.55
N TYR A 253 6.69 16.03 20.72
CA TYR A 253 6.61 15.58 19.35
C TYR A 253 7.38 14.27 19.19
N GLN A 254 6.75 13.30 18.53
CA GLN A 254 7.40 12.07 18.12
C GLN A 254 7.23 11.92 16.62
N PHE A 255 8.32 12.07 15.90
CA PHE A 255 8.38 11.86 14.46
C PHE A 255 8.80 10.43 14.16
N THR A 256 8.09 9.79 13.26
CA THR A 256 8.44 8.46 12.72
C THR A 256 8.61 8.58 11.22
N GLY A 257 9.69 8.06 10.73
CA GLY A 257 10.01 8.15 9.32
C GLY A 257 11.08 7.18 8.91
N LYS A 258 11.68 7.46 7.80
CA LYS A 258 12.75 6.67 7.21
C LYS A 258 13.86 7.57 6.70
N TYR A 259 15.06 7.04 6.67
CA TYR A 259 16.12 7.62 5.86
C TYR A 259 16.77 6.58 4.96
N TYR A 260 17.30 7.08 3.86
CA TYR A 260 17.89 6.28 2.81
C TYR A 260 19.35 6.69 2.62
N ALA A 261 20.23 5.71 2.49
CA ALA A 261 21.67 5.93 2.37
C ALA A 261 22.30 4.86 1.47
N ARG A 262 23.56 5.07 1.10
CA ARG A 262 24.37 4.06 0.38
C ARG A 262 25.27 3.28 1.32
#